data_84991629b10a9553715ae926b53a7519
#
_entry.id   84991629b10a9553715ae926b53a7519
#
_cell.length_a   1.000
_cell.length_b   1.000
_cell.length_c   1.000
_cell.angle_alpha   90.00
_cell.angle_beta   90.00
_cell.angle_gamma   90.00
#
_symmetry.space_group_name_H-M   'P 1'
#
loop_
_entity.id
_entity.type
_entity.pdbx_description
1 polymer ?
#
loop_
_entity_poly.entity_id
_entity_poly.type
_entity_poly.pdbx_seq_one_letter_code
_entity_poly.pdbx_strand_id
1 'polypeptide(L)'
;MKPDQPTRAVLDTSALFSMQDLPPDIEAYVTPGVLRELDKFGDRRAELWGELIKVSEPLPASVREVMDAAARTGDSTRISPTDAEVVALAIDLNATILTDDYSLQNVAAYLGVPYRSVGLRGIKEIRKWRWRCVGCGKVFDKEHPDCPICGSKLKSTLSKK
;
A
#
# COMPACT_ATOMS: atom_id res chain seq x y z
N MET A 1 16.11 -7.51 21.64
CA MET A 1 16.32 -7.29 20.20
C MET A 1 17.58 -8.02 19.75
N LYS A 2 17.46 -8.82 18.72
CA LYS A 2 18.61 -9.56 18.19
C LYS A 2 19.13 -8.81 16.97
N PRO A 3 20.29 -8.13 17.10
CA PRO A 3 20.79 -7.25 16.04
C PRO A 3 21.23 -8.00 14.77
N ASP A 4 21.41 -9.32 14.86
CA ASP A 4 21.93 -10.11 13.74
C ASP A 4 20.85 -10.70 12.84
N GLN A 5 19.57 -10.52 13.16
CA GLN A 5 18.49 -11.03 12.31
C GLN A 5 18.08 -9.97 11.29
N PRO A 6 18.07 -10.33 10.00
CA PRO A 6 17.60 -9.39 8.99
C PRO A 6 16.11 -9.05 9.20
N THR A 7 15.74 -7.81 8.96
CA THR A 7 14.35 -7.39 8.98
C THR A 7 13.63 -7.94 7.76
N ARG A 8 12.51 -8.61 7.96
CA ARG A 8 11.66 -9.03 6.85
C ARG A 8 10.99 -7.81 6.24
N ALA A 9 11.08 -7.68 4.95
CA ALA A 9 10.48 -6.56 4.22
C ALA A 9 9.74 -7.09 3.00
N VAL A 10 8.52 -6.58 2.79
CA VAL A 10 7.76 -6.83 1.57
C VAL A 10 7.87 -5.58 0.72
N LEU A 11 8.32 -5.73 -0.51
CA LEU A 11 8.56 -4.62 -1.42
C LEU A 11 7.42 -4.53 -2.44
N ASP A 12 6.86 -3.31 -2.60
CA ASP A 12 5.95 -3.08 -3.69
C ASP A 12 6.71 -2.56 -4.92
N THR A 13 6.00 -2.41 -6.03
CA THR A 13 6.60 -2.01 -7.30
C THR A 13 7.23 -0.62 -7.21
N SER A 14 6.58 0.33 -6.52
CA SER A 14 7.10 1.69 -6.39
C SER A 14 8.42 1.74 -5.65
N ALA A 15 8.55 0.94 -4.59
CA ALA A 15 9.80 0.85 -3.83
C ALA A 15 10.92 0.28 -4.69
N LEU A 16 10.63 -0.76 -5.46
CA LEU A 16 11.63 -1.37 -6.36
C LEU A 16 12.12 -0.39 -7.40
N PHE A 17 11.25 0.44 -7.97
CA PHE A 17 11.65 1.47 -8.92
C PHE A 17 12.53 2.55 -8.29
N SER A 18 12.34 2.83 -7.02
CA SER A 18 13.12 3.84 -6.30
C SER A 18 14.46 3.34 -5.78
N MET A 19 14.61 2.02 -5.64
CA MET A 19 15.81 1.41 -5.08
C MET A 19 16.87 1.19 -6.17
N GLN A 20 18.11 1.57 -5.86
CA GLN A 20 19.26 1.24 -6.71
C GLN A 20 19.82 -0.12 -6.34
N ASP A 21 19.93 -0.38 -5.04
CA ASP A 21 20.45 -1.63 -4.50
C ASP A 21 19.55 -2.13 -3.37
N LEU A 22 19.54 -3.44 -3.19
CA LEU A 22 18.82 -4.05 -2.08
C LEU A 22 19.65 -3.89 -0.80
N PRO A 23 19.07 -3.31 0.29
CA PRO A 23 19.80 -3.20 1.55
C PRO A 23 20.22 -4.57 2.07
N PRO A 24 21.47 -4.74 2.55
CA PRO A 24 21.98 -6.05 2.97
C PRO A 24 21.37 -6.57 4.26
N ASP A 25 20.73 -5.70 5.05
CA ASP A 25 20.16 -6.05 6.35
C ASP A 25 18.68 -6.43 6.28
N ILE A 26 18.11 -6.55 5.08
CA ILE A 26 16.73 -6.98 4.92
C ILE A 26 16.62 -8.34 4.26
N GLU A 27 15.58 -9.07 4.65
CA GLU A 27 15.13 -10.27 3.96
C GLU A 27 13.94 -9.85 3.11
N ALA A 28 14.16 -9.79 1.80
CA ALA A 28 13.21 -9.17 0.87
C ALA A 28 12.23 -10.19 0.30
N TYR A 29 10.95 -9.82 0.31
CA TYR A 29 9.86 -10.60 -0.25
C TYR A 29 9.08 -9.76 -1.23
N VAL A 30 8.60 -10.41 -2.29
CA VAL A 30 7.67 -9.83 -3.25
C VAL A 30 6.54 -10.80 -3.52
N THR A 31 5.39 -10.28 -3.94
CA THR A 31 4.28 -11.11 -4.38
C THR A 31 4.42 -11.42 -5.87
N PRO A 32 3.74 -12.48 -6.36
CA PRO A 32 3.70 -12.72 -7.80
C PRO A 32 3.13 -11.54 -8.59
N GLY A 33 2.18 -10.78 -8.01
CA GLY A 33 1.63 -9.59 -8.65
C GLY A 33 2.66 -8.50 -8.90
N VAL A 34 3.56 -8.28 -7.93
CA VAL A 34 4.67 -7.31 -8.09
C VAL A 34 5.61 -7.76 -9.22
N LEU A 35 5.92 -9.05 -9.30
CA LEU A 35 6.75 -9.57 -10.39
C LEU A 35 6.10 -9.36 -11.74
N ARG A 36 4.79 -9.58 -11.85
CA ARG A 36 4.07 -9.34 -13.10
C ARG A 36 4.11 -7.86 -13.51
N GLU A 37 4.00 -6.95 -12.55
CA GLU A 37 4.12 -5.51 -12.83
C GLU A 37 5.51 -5.13 -13.30
N LEU A 38 6.55 -5.65 -12.66
CA LEU A 38 7.94 -5.42 -13.07
C LEU A 38 8.17 -5.90 -14.50
N ASP A 39 7.68 -7.11 -14.81
CA ASP A 39 7.82 -7.69 -16.14
C ASP A 39 7.10 -6.84 -17.19
N LYS A 40 5.91 -6.35 -16.87
CA LYS A 40 5.13 -5.49 -17.74
C LYS A 40 5.88 -4.22 -18.14
N PHE A 41 6.69 -3.67 -17.23
CA PHE A 41 7.51 -2.48 -17.49
C PHE A 41 8.91 -2.80 -18.01
N GLY A 42 9.22 -4.07 -18.25
CA GLY A 42 10.54 -4.50 -18.72
C GLY A 42 11.63 -4.35 -17.67
N ASP A 43 11.26 -4.26 -16.39
CA ASP A 43 12.22 -4.12 -15.30
C ASP A 43 12.80 -5.48 -14.94
N ARG A 44 14.12 -5.59 -14.97
CA ARG A 44 14.84 -6.84 -14.73
C ARG A 44 15.48 -6.93 -13.35
N ARG A 45 15.11 -6.06 -12.42
CA ARG A 45 15.74 -6.03 -11.09
C ARG A 45 15.54 -7.33 -10.33
N ALA A 46 14.34 -7.93 -10.44
CA ALA A 46 14.07 -9.20 -9.79
C ALA A 46 15.01 -10.32 -10.28
N GLU A 47 15.35 -10.30 -11.58
CA GLU A 47 16.32 -11.23 -12.15
C GLU A 47 17.73 -10.92 -11.68
N LEU A 48 18.11 -9.64 -11.64
CA LEU A 48 19.43 -9.20 -11.22
C LEU A 48 19.69 -9.48 -9.75
N TRP A 49 18.67 -9.36 -8.91
CA TRP A 49 18.80 -9.63 -7.47
C TRP A 49 18.61 -11.11 -7.15
N GLY A 50 18.06 -11.88 -8.08
CA GLY A 50 18.01 -13.35 -8.02
C GLY A 50 17.50 -13.88 -6.70
N GLU A 51 18.35 -14.67 -6.04
CA GLU A 51 18.00 -15.35 -4.78
C GLU A 51 17.88 -14.41 -3.58
N LEU A 52 18.26 -13.14 -3.73
CA LEU A 52 18.10 -12.16 -2.65
C LEU A 52 16.65 -11.77 -2.43
N ILE A 53 15.78 -12.04 -3.41
CA ILE A 53 14.34 -11.76 -3.30
C ILE A 53 13.57 -13.07 -3.27
N LYS A 54 12.73 -13.23 -2.25
CA LYS A 54 11.85 -14.39 -2.12
C LYS A 54 10.46 -14.05 -2.60
N VAL A 55 9.86 -14.95 -3.39
CA VAL A 55 8.49 -14.79 -3.88
C VAL A 55 7.55 -15.57 -2.98
N SER A 56 6.50 -14.92 -2.51
CA SER A 56 5.51 -15.56 -1.63
C SER A 56 4.13 -15.01 -1.89
N GLU A 57 3.11 -15.85 -1.71
CA GLU A 57 1.71 -15.46 -1.85
C GLU A 57 1.09 -15.25 -0.47
N PRO A 58 0.26 -14.21 -0.29
CA PRO A 58 -0.48 -14.04 0.96
C PRO A 58 -1.65 -15.01 1.04
N LEU A 59 -2.13 -15.24 2.26
CA LEU A 59 -3.35 -16.01 2.49
C LEU A 59 -4.57 -15.20 1.98
N PRO A 60 -5.57 -15.87 1.39
CA PRO A 60 -6.78 -15.18 0.93
C PRO A 60 -7.51 -14.42 2.05
N ALA A 61 -7.50 -14.96 3.27
CA ALA A 61 -8.12 -14.29 4.42
C ALA A 61 -7.43 -12.97 4.73
N SER A 62 -6.10 -12.91 4.60
CA SER A 62 -5.34 -11.68 4.82
C SER A 62 -5.63 -10.64 3.74
N VAL A 63 -5.78 -11.07 2.50
CA VAL A 63 -6.17 -10.17 1.40
C VAL A 63 -7.54 -9.55 1.67
N ARG A 64 -8.50 -10.35 2.13
CA ARG A 64 -9.84 -9.84 2.48
C ARG A 64 -9.77 -8.81 3.61
N GLU A 65 -8.96 -9.06 4.61
CA GLU A 65 -8.75 -8.12 5.72
C GLU A 65 -8.22 -6.77 5.21
N VAL A 66 -7.28 -6.81 4.28
CA VAL A 66 -6.71 -5.59 3.68
C VAL A 66 -7.77 -4.84 2.87
N MET A 67 -8.57 -5.55 2.07
CA MET A 67 -9.63 -4.93 1.28
C MET A 67 -10.70 -4.29 2.15
N ASP A 68 -11.06 -4.93 3.28
CA ASP A 68 -11.99 -4.35 4.25
C ASP A 68 -11.40 -3.07 4.87
N ALA A 69 -10.12 -3.08 5.21
CA ALA A 69 -9.45 -1.90 5.74
C ALA A 69 -9.42 -0.77 4.70
N ALA A 70 -9.13 -1.08 3.45
CA ALA A 70 -9.14 -0.09 2.37
C ALA A 70 -10.51 0.56 2.20
N ALA A 71 -11.58 -0.23 2.32
CA ALA A 71 -12.94 0.30 2.27
C ALA A 71 -13.19 1.27 3.43
N ARG A 72 -12.70 0.94 4.62
CA ARG A 72 -12.88 1.79 5.81
C ARG A 72 -12.10 3.09 5.74
N THR A 73 -10.92 3.08 5.14
CA THR A 73 -10.11 4.30 4.96
C THR A 73 -10.50 5.10 3.73
N GLY A 74 -11.35 4.54 2.85
CA GLY A 74 -11.73 5.17 1.60
C GLY A 74 -10.73 4.96 0.48
N ASP A 75 -9.78 4.04 0.65
CA ASP A 75 -8.73 3.78 -0.34
C ASP A 75 -9.08 2.66 -1.34
N SER A 76 -10.28 2.08 -1.26
CA SER A 76 -10.62 0.90 -2.06
C SER A 76 -10.49 1.09 -3.58
N THR A 77 -10.68 2.31 -4.08
CA THR A 77 -10.51 2.63 -5.50
C THR A 77 -9.08 2.97 -5.88
N ARG A 78 -8.21 3.15 -4.88
CA ARG A 78 -6.79 3.53 -5.07
C ARG A 78 -5.83 2.38 -4.83
N ILE A 79 -6.33 1.32 -4.19
CA ILE A 79 -5.54 0.12 -3.90
C ILE A 79 -5.86 -0.93 -4.96
N SER A 80 -4.85 -1.32 -5.74
CA SER A 80 -4.99 -2.40 -6.71
C SER A 80 -4.98 -3.75 -6.00
N PRO A 81 -5.43 -4.83 -6.67
CA PRO A 81 -5.26 -6.18 -6.12
C PRO A 81 -3.82 -6.51 -5.77
N THR A 82 -2.86 -6.05 -6.57
CA THR A 82 -1.42 -6.23 -6.30
C THR A 82 -1.01 -5.52 -5.01
N ASP A 83 -1.47 -4.29 -4.79
CA ASP A 83 -1.18 -3.54 -3.57
C ASP A 83 -1.77 -4.24 -2.35
N ALA A 84 -3.00 -4.76 -2.45
CA ALA A 84 -3.63 -5.50 -1.36
C ALA A 84 -2.83 -6.75 -0.99
N GLU A 85 -2.30 -7.46 -1.99
CA GLU A 85 -1.45 -8.62 -1.75
C GLU A 85 -0.16 -8.27 -1.01
N VAL A 86 0.44 -7.11 -1.32
CA VAL A 86 1.65 -6.64 -0.64
C VAL A 86 1.39 -6.45 0.86
N VAL A 87 0.32 -5.74 1.20
CA VAL A 87 -0.03 -5.52 2.60
C VAL A 87 -0.38 -6.84 3.29
N ALA A 88 -1.15 -7.70 2.63
CA ALA A 88 -1.54 -9.00 3.16
C ALA A 88 -0.32 -9.90 3.43
N LEU A 89 0.64 -9.93 2.54
CA LEU A 89 1.87 -10.70 2.75
C LEU A 89 2.66 -10.18 3.95
N ALA A 90 2.72 -8.86 4.12
CA ALA A 90 3.36 -8.26 5.29
C ALA A 90 2.69 -8.68 6.60
N ILE A 91 1.36 -8.78 6.60
CA ILE A 91 0.62 -9.30 7.76
C ILE A 91 1.04 -10.74 8.04
N ASP A 92 1.01 -11.60 7.02
CA ASP A 92 1.32 -13.03 7.18
C ASP A 92 2.75 -13.28 7.65
N LEU A 93 3.70 -12.47 7.18
CA LEU A 93 5.12 -12.63 7.53
C LEU A 93 5.55 -11.79 8.73
N ASN A 94 4.65 -10.98 9.28
CA ASN A 94 4.99 -10.00 10.31
C ASN A 94 6.17 -9.12 9.83
N ALA A 95 6.05 -8.60 8.63
CA ALA A 95 7.11 -7.88 7.94
C ALA A 95 6.82 -6.38 7.84
N THR A 96 7.85 -5.60 7.50
CA THR A 96 7.73 -4.19 7.19
C THR A 96 7.50 -4.03 5.68
N ILE A 97 6.60 -3.12 5.30
CA ILE A 97 6.38 -2.82 3.88
C ILE A 97 7.31 -1.70 3.44
N LEU A 98 7.96 -1.87 2.30
CA LEU A 98 8.71 -0.80 1.65
C LEU A 98 7.89 -0.30 0.47
N THR A 99 7.43 0.93 0.54
CA THR A 99 6.55 1.53 -0.47
C THR A 99 6.62 3.04 -0.44
N ASP A 100 6.49 3.66 -1.61
CA ASP A 100 6.33 5.10 -1.76
C ASP A 100 4.89 5.49 -2.09
N ASP A 101 3.97 4.54 -2.14
CA ASP A 101 2.55 4.77 -2.42
C ASP A 101 1.81 5.17 -1.15
N TYR A 102 1.25 6.38 -1.14
CA TYR A 102 0.54 6.91 0.03
C TYR A 102 -0.72 6.12 0.39
N SER A 103 -1.47 5.64 -0.60
CA SER A 103 -2.68 4.87 -0.33
C SER A 103 -2.33 3.56 0.37
N LEU A 104 -1.28 2.90 -0.08
CA LEU A 104 -0.79 1.68 0.52
C LEU A 104 -0.29 1.92 1.95
N GLN A 105 0.49 3.00 2.14
CA GLN A 105 0.96 3.39 3.47
C GLN A 105 -0.20 3.69 4.41
N ASN A 106 -1.24 4.35 3.92
CA ASN A 106 -2.40 4.71 4.72
C ASN A 106 -3.15 3.46 5.21
N VAL A 107 -3.36 2.48 4.35
CA VAL A 107 -4.00 1.21 4.73
C VAL A 107 -3.11 0.43 5.71
N ALA A 108 -1.81 0.39 5.46
CA ALA A 108 -0.86 -0.27 6.36
C ALA A 108 -0.90 0.36 7.76
N ALA A 109 -0.90 1.69 7.84
CA ALA A 109 -0.99 2.41 9.11
C ALA A 109 -2.30 2.09 9.84
N TYR A 110 -3.41 2.02 9.12
CA TYR A 110 -4.71 1.67 9.70
C TYR A 110 -4.70 0.26 10.31
N LEU A 111 -4.03 -0.67 9.66
CA LEU A 111 -3.91 -2.06 10.12
C LEU A 111 -2.80 -2.28 11.15
N GLY A 112 -2.01 -1.26 11.44
CA GLY A 112 -0.87 -1.39 12.34
C GLY A 112 0.31 -2.13 11.74
N VAL A 113 0.38 -2.21 10.41
CA VAL A 113 1.50 -2.84 9.70
C VAL A 113 2.60 -1.81 9.53
N PRO A 114 3.85 -2.11 9.96
CA PRO A 114 4.93 -1.15 9.79
C PRO A 114 5.28 -0.95 8.31
N TYR A 115 5.62 0.27 7.96
CA TYR A 115 6.01 0.60 6.60
C TYR A 115 7.12 1.64 6.60
N ARG A 116 7.88 1.69 5.51
CA ARG A 116 8.91 2.70 5.27
C ARG A 116 8.84 3.17 3.83
N SER A 117 9.06 4.45 3.66
CA SER A 117 9.24 5.07 2.36
C SER A 117 10.69 4.90 1.90
N VAL A 118 10.90 4.70 0.62
CA VAL A 118 12.24 4.58 0.03
C VAL A 118 12.71 5.94 -0.50
N GLY A 119 11.89 6.60 -1.30
CA GLY A 119 12.22 7.88 -1.91
C GLY A 119 11.33 9.04 -1.48
N LEU A 120 10.22 8.74 -0.82
CA LEU A 120 9.27 9.76 -0.37
C LEU A 120 9.09 9.69 1.13
N ARG A 121 8.58 10.80 1.69
CA ARG A 121 8.28 10.87 3.12
C ARG A 121 7.02 10.08 3.42
N GLY A 122 7.09 9.14 4.37
CA GLY A 122 5.94 8.32 4.74
C GLY A 122 4.81 9.11 5.40
N ILE A 123 3.62 8.54 5.41
CA ILE A 123 2.45 9.11 6.08
C ILE A 123 2.62 8.92 7.59
N LYS A 124 2.59 10.02 8.34
CA LYS A 124 2.72 10.00 9.80
C LYS A 124 1.39 9.76 10.50
N GLU A 125 0.29 10.10 9.87
CA GLU A 125 -1.05 9.98 10.44
C GLU A 125 -1.95 9.20 9.49
N ILE A 126 -2.91 8.46 10.04
CA ILE A 126 -3.92 7.79 9.23
C ILE A 126 -4.85 8.85 8.68
N ARG A 127 -5.06 8.83 7.37
CA ARG A 127 -5.97 9.74 6.70
C ARG A 127 -7.06 8.95 6.01
N LYS A 128 -8.27 9.51 6.02
CA LYS A 128 -9.41 8.92 5.32
C LYS A 128 -9.74 9.75 4.10
N TRP A 129 -10.06 9.07 3.01
CA TRP A 129 -10.63 9.72 1.84
C TRP A 129 -12.06 10.12 2.17
N ARG A 130 -12.40 11.36 1.86
CA ARG A 130 -13.74 11.89 2.00
C ARG A 130 -14.14 12.58 0.71
N TRP A 131 -15.40 12.87 0.59
CA TRP A 131 -15.96 13.50 -0.61
C TRP A 131 -16.62 14.81 -0.22
N ARG A 132 -16.17 15.89 -0.81
CA ARG A 132 -16.68 17.23 -0.55
C ARG A 132 -17.53 17.68 -1.71
N CYS A 133 -18.74 18.20 -1.41
CA CYS A 133 -19.61 18.78 -2.41
C CYS A 133 -19.01 20.08 -2.94
N VAL A 134 -18.93 20.22 -4.27
CA VAL A 134 -18.41 21.44 -4.89
C VAL A 134 -19.40 22.61 -4.79
N GLY A 135 -20.68 22.33 -4.54
CA GLY A 135 -21.73 23.35 -4.38
C GLY A 135 -21.89 23.82 -2.95
N CYS A 136 -22.36 22.95 -2.06
CA CYS A 136 -22.66 23.33 -0.67
C CYS A 136 -21.50 23.17 0.30
N GLY A 137 -20.40 22.53 -0.12
CA GLY A 137 -19.20 22.34 0.72
C GLY A 137 -19.29 21.25 1.77
N LYS A 138 -20.39 20.52 1.84
CA LYS A 138 -20.55 19.46 2.82
C LYS A 138 -19.64 18.28 2.50
N VAL A 139 -19.09 17.64 3.55
CA VAL A 139 -18.18 16.51 3.44
C VAL A 139 -18.90 15.22 3.83
N PHE A 140 -18.70 14.18 3.04
CA PHE A 140 -19.30 12.85 3.26
C PHE A 140 -18.22 11.80 3.39
N ASP A 141 -18.50 10.78 4.21
CA ASP A 141 -17.59 9.66 4.41
C ASP A 141 -17.68 8.61 3.30
N LYS A 142 -18.73 8.68 2.49
CA LYS A 142 -18.97 7.73 1.39
C LYS A 142 -19.09 8.47 0.08
N GLU A 143 -18.67 7.82 -1.00
CA GLU A 143 -18.87 8.34 -2.34
C GLU A 143 -20.34 8.27 -2.72
N HIS A 144 -20.84 9.36 -3.29
CA HIS A 144 -22.19 9.45 -3.85
C HIS A 144 -22.07 9.89 -5.30
N PRO A 145 -22.99 9.47 -6.19
CA PRO A 145 -23.01 9.98 -7.57
C PRO A 145 -23.14 11.48 -7.63
N ASP A 146 -24.01 12.03 -6.77
CA ASP A 146 -24.24 13.46 -6.61
C ASP A 146 -24.50 13.76 -5.15
N CYS A 147 -24.34 15.03 -4.77
CA CYS A 147 -24.62 15.44 -3.40
C CYS A 147 -26.10 15.18 -3.05
N PRO A 148 -26.40 14.43 -1.98
CA PRO A 148 -27.78 14.17 -1.59
C PRO A 148 -28.53 15.41 -1.09
N ILE A 149 -27.82 16.51 -0.85
CA ILE A 149 -28.42 17.75 -0.35
C ILE A 149 -28.70 18.75 -1.47
N CYS A 150 -27.71 19.05 -2.32
CA CYS A 150 -27.85 20.08 -3.35
C CYS A 150 -27.72 19.55 -4.79
N GLY A 151 -27.40 18.28 -4.98
CA GLY A 151 -27.29 17.67 -6.30
C GLY A 151 -26.01 17.97 -7.06
N SER A 152 -25.08 18.72 -6.48
CA SER A 152 -23.80 19.02 -7.13
C SER A 152 -22.85 17.82 -7.05
N LYS A 153 -21.79 17.85 -7.84
CA LYS A 153 -20.80 16.80 -7.85
C LYS A 153 -19.97 16.80 -6.58
N LEU A 154 -19.45 15.63 -6.23
CA LEU A 154 -18.52 15.46 -5.11
C LEU A 154 -17.10 15.34 -5.61
N LYS A 155 -16.17 15.89 -4.85
CA LYS A 155 -14.74 15.84 -5.13
C LYS A 155 -14.03 15.13 -3.98
N SER A 156 -13.14 14.19 -4.30
CA SER A 156 -12.40 13.47 -3.26
C SER A 156 -11.39 14.40 -2.58
N THR A 157 -11.25 14.23 -1.28
CA THR A 157 -10.29 14.97 -0.46
C THR A 157 -9.76 14.07 0.65
N LEU A 158 -8.58 14.38 1.16
CA LEU A 158 -8.03 13.70 2.33
C LEU A 158 -8.29 14.53 3.58
N SER A 159 -8.79 13.87 4.62
CA SER A 159 -8.93 14.50 5.92
C SER A 159 -7.97 13.87 6.91
N LYS A 160 -7.45 14.69 7.82
CA LYS A 160 -6.71 14.19 8.97
C LYS A 160 -7.69 13.50 9.91
N LYS A 161 -7.25 12.39 10.42
CA LYS A 161 -8.03 11.68 11.41
C LYS A 161 -7.69 12.19 12.80
#